data_1c6c87acf2b42f76f14522654a84185e
#
_entry.id   1c6c87acf2b42f76f14522654a84185e
#
_cell.length_a   1.000
_cell.length_b   1.000
_cell.length_c   1.000
_cell.angle_alpha   90.00
_cell.angle_beta   90.00
_cell.angle_gamma   90.00
#
_symmetry.space_group_name_H-M   'P 1'
#
loop_
_entity.id
_entity.type
_entity.pdbx_description
1 polymer ?
#
loop_
_entity_poly.entity_id
_entity_poly.type
_entity_poly.pdbx_seq_one_letter_code
_entity_poly.pdbx_strand_id
1 'polypeptide(L)'
;VYTYLRKVRERSGLKKGVLGQTEDIGDVRVAWEKYSNDPTKPKTKDGMRSIIKQERKIELALEGHQYNDLRRWKDASKELSKSIKGWNVQGEIEEDFYKVTTLFVPRAFTTKDYLWPIKKQDLQVDNKLIQTYGW
;
A
#
# COMPACT_ATOMS: atom_id res chain seq x y z
N VAL A 1 9.86 -12.99 12.65
CA VAL A 1 9.01 -11.97 12.01
C VAL A 1 8.20 -11.22 13.06
N TYR A 2 7.39 -11.89 13.87
CA TYR A 2 6.52 -11.26 14.89
C TYR A 2 7.30 -10.33 15.84
N THR A 3 8.47 -10.75 16.31
CA THR A 3 9.33 -9.96 17.20
C THR A 3 9.75 -8.63 16.58
N TYR A 4 10.07 -8.61 15.28
CA TYR A 4 10.46 -7.38 14.59
C TYR A 4 9.26 -6.46 14.34
N LEU A 5 8.12 -7.00 13.91
CA LEU A 5 6.89 -6.23 13.76
C LEU A 5 6.45 -5.61 15.08
N ARG A 6 6.55 -6.37 16.19
CA ARG A 6 6.25 -5.87 17.52
C ARG A 6 7.10 -4.64 17.87
N LYS A 7 8.41 -4.67 17.64
CA LYS A 7 9.29 -3.53 17.92
C LYS A 7 8.88 -2.27 17.14
N VAL A 8 8.49 -2.42 15.87
CA VAL A 8 8.00 -1.30 15.05
C VAL A 8 6.71 -0.73 15.64
N ARG A 9 5.76 -1.57 15.97
CA ARG A 9 4.46 -1.18 16.53
C ARG A 9 4.59 -0.55 17.92
N GLU A 10 5.46 -1.09 18.80
CA GLU A 10 5.76 -0.52 20.12
C GLU A 10 6.40 0.86 20.02
N ARG A 11 7.26 1.07 19.03
CA ARG A 11 7.85 2.40 18.75
C ARG A 11 6.77 3.42 18.39
N SER A 12 5.76 3.00 17.63
CA SER A 12 4.59 3.83 17.28
C SER A 12 3.57 3.96 18.42
N GLY A 13 3.87 3.45 19.62
CA GLY A 13 3.00 3.53 20.79
C GLY A 13 1.97 2.41 20.91
N LEU A 14 1.91 1.47 19.98
CA LEU A 14 0.98 0.34 20.01
C LEU A 14 1.48 -0.76 20.95
N LYS A 15 1.04 -0.73 22.19
CA LYS A 15 1.41 -1.70 23.24
C LYS A 15 0.20 -2.01 24.14
N LYS A 16 0.37 -2.95 25.05
CA LYS A 16 -0.68 -3.28 26.04
C LYS A 16 -1.08 -2.04 26.84
N GLY A 17 -2.38 -1.88 27.06
CA GLY A 17 -2.94 -0.79 27.88
C GLY A 17 -3.08 0.56 27.19
N VAL A 18 -2.76 0.67 25.89
CA VAL A 18 -2.96 1.89 25.12
C VAL A 18 -4.41 2.00 24.64
N LEU A 19 -4.95 3.21 24.58
CA LEU A 19 -6.34 3.50 24.16
C LEU A 19 -7.40 2.76 25.00
N GLY A 20 -7.11 2.44 26.26
CA GLY A 20 -8.05 1.71 27.13
C GLY A 20 -8.18 0.22 26.79
N GLN A 21 -7.34 -0.31 25.91
CA GLN A 21 -7.38 -1.73 25.52
C GLN A 21 -6.67 -2.60 26.56
N THR A 22 -7.29 -3.71 26.92
CA THR A 22 -6.71 -4.72 27.84
C THR A 22 -5.71 -5.63 27.12
N GLU A 23 -5.86 -5.79 25.83
CA GLU A 23 -5.05 -6.65 24.98
C GLU A 23 -3.73 -5.99 24.55
N ASP A 24 -2.77 -6.84 24.22
CA ASP A 24 -1.48 -6.41 23.68
C ASP A 24 -1.55 -6.19 22.17
N ILE A 25 -2.02 -5.01 21.77
CA ILE A 25 -2.12 -4.64 20.34
C ILE A 25 -0.75 -4.44 19.65
N GLY A 26 0.34 -4.43 20.41
CA GLY A 26 1.70 -4.51 19.86
C GLY A 26 1.97 -5.86 19.18
N ASP A 27 1.35 -6.96 19.68
CA ASP A 27 1.41 -8.24 18.99
C ASP A 27 0.43 -8.24 17.80
N VAL A 28 0.98 -8.36 16.59
CA VAL A 28 0.21 -8.35 15.35
C VAL A 28 -0.85 -9.46 15.30
N ARG A 29 -0.60 -10.60 15.93
CA ARG A 29 -1.56 -11.72 15.97
C ARG A 29 -2.79 -11.35 16.79
N VAL A 30 -2.59 -10.78 17.97
CA VAL A 30 -3.66 -10.31 18.85
C VAL A 30 -4.47 -9.20 18.18
N ALA A 31 -3.78 -8.23 17.61
CA ALA A 31 -4.43 -7.12 16.92
C ALA A 31 -5.29 -7.59 15.73
N TRP A 32 -4.78 -8.51 14.91
CA TRP A 32 -5.52 -9.02 13.76
C TRP A 32 -6.67 -9.96 14.15
N GLU A 33 -6.50 -10.76 15.19
CA GLU A 33 -7.56 -11.65 15.70
C GLU A 33 -8.77 -10.83 16.20
N LYS A 34 -8.53 -9.72 16.87
CA LYS A 34 -9.59 -8.93 17.49
C LYS A 34 -10.19 -7.85 16.59
N TYR A 35 -9.37 -7.18 15.80
CA TYR A 35 -9.79 -5.96 15.07
C TYR A 35 -9.83 -6.12 13.55
N SER A 36 -9.45 -7.27 13.02
CA SER A 36 -9.47 -7.52 11.57
C SER A 36 -10.68 -8.32 11.13
N ASN A 37 -11.15 -8.06 9.93
CA ASN A 37 -12.18 -8.89 9.28
C ASN A 37 -11.66 -10.29 8.87
N ASP A 38 -10.33 -10.51 8.96
CA ASP A 38 -9.70 -11.79 8.64
C ASP A 38 -8.69 -12.18 9.74
N PRO A 39 -9.16 -12.76 10.85
CA PRO A 39 -8.32 -13.14 11.99
C PRO A 39 -7.35 -14.29 11.68
N THR A 40 -7.55 -15.01 10.58
CA THR A 40 -6.68 -16.13 10.17
C THR A 40 -5.46 -15.67 9.39
N LYS A 41 -5.46 -14.45 8.88
CA LYS A 41 -4.42 -13.89 8.04
C LYS A 41 -3.00 -13.98 8.62
N PRO A 42 -2.76 -13.72 9.92
CA PRO A 42 -1.43 -13.90 10.51
C PRO A 42 -0.92 -15.35 10.55
N LYS A 43 -1.81 -16.34 10.39
CA LYS A 43 -1.48 -17.76 10.49
C LYS A 43 -0.92 -18.35 9.18
N THR A 44 -1.05 -17.63 8.07
CA THR A 44 -0.61 -18.09 6.75
C THR A 44 0.62 -17.30 6.27
N LYS A 45 1.46 -17.93 5.43
CA LYS A 45 2.65 -17.27 4.85
C LYS A 45 2.29 -16.06 3.99
N ASP A 46 1.26 -16.18 3.16
CA ASP A 46 0.84 -15.10 2.26
C ASP A 46 0.09 -14.00 3.02
N GLY A 47 -0.68 -14.38 4.03
CA GLY A 47 -1.29 -13.43 4.96
C GLY A 47 -0.24 -12.62 5.72
N MET A 48 0.81 -13.27 6.23
CA MET A 48 1.93 -12.56 6.87
C MET A 48 2.68 -11.63 5.92
N ARG A 49 2.89 -12.04 4.66
CA ARG A 49 3.47 -11.14 3.65
C ARG A 49 2.60 -9.89 3.44
N SER A 50 1.29 -10.09 3.36
CA SER A 50 0.34 -8.98 3.21
C SER A 50 0.38 -8.02 4.41
N ILE A 51 0.48 -8.56 5.62
CA ILE A 51 0.62 -7.78 6.85
C ILE A 51 1.94 -6.98 6.83
N ILE A 52 3.06 -7.62 6.50
CA ILE A 52 4.36 -6.94 6.42
C ILE A 52 4.34 -5.81 5.39
N LYS A 53 3.74 -6.03 4.21
CA LYS A 53 3.58 -4.99 3.19
C LYS A 53 2.73 -3.83 3.72
N GLN A 54 1.67 -4.13 4.46
CA GLN A 54 0.79 -3.11 5.05
C GLN A 54 1.51 -2.31 6.15
N GLU A 55 2.20 -2.97 7.08
CA GLU A 55 2.97 -2.31 8.14
C GLU A 55 4.07 -1.41 7.53
N ARG A 56 4.78 -1.90 6.50
CA ARG A 56 5.76 -1.10 5.78
C ARG A 56 5.15 0.12 5.09
N LYS A 57 3.97 -0.03 4.48
CA LYS A 57 3.24 1.06 3.85
C LYS A 57 2.87 2.15 4.86
N ILE A 58 2.42 1.74 6.06
CA ILE A 58 2.04 2.66 7.14
C ILE A 58 3.29 3.36 7.68
N GLU A 59 4.35 2.61 7.98
CA GLU A 59 5.57 3.12 8.58
C GLU A 59 6.29 4.14 7.69
N LEU A 60 6.31 3.89 6.37
CA LEU A 60 6.96 4.75 5.39
C LEU A 60 5.95 5.63 4.62
N ALA A 61 4.81 5.92 5.24
CA ALA A 61 3.81 6.81 4.65
C ALA A 61 4.42 8.20 4.41
N LEU A 62 4.10 8.78 3.25
CA LEU A 62 4.58 10.10 2.79
C LEU A 62 6.08 10.18 2.45
N GLU A 63 6.85 9.09 2.57
CA GLU A 63 8.28 9.07 2.20
C GLU A 63 8.52 8.67 0.72
N GLY A 64 7.49 8.49 -0.08
CA GLY A 64 7.59 8.15 -1.50
C GLY A 64 7.99 6.69 -1.80
N HIS A 65 8.19 5.86 -0.81
CA HIS A 65 8.65 4.47 -0.99
C HIS A 65 7.59 3.54 -1.61
N GLN A 66 6.30 3.83 -1.41
CA GLN A 66 5.21 2.94 -1.80
C GLN A 66 5.21 2.61 -3.30
N TYR A 67 5.44 3.58 -4.16
CA TYR A 67 5.46 3.38 -5.61
C TYR A 67 6.54 2.38 -6.04
N ASN A 68 7.75 2.56 -5.53
CA ASN A 68 8.86 1.66 -5.82
C ASN A 68 8.65 0.25 -5.25
N ASP A 69 8.09 0.16 -4.06
CA ASP A 69 7.75 -1.12 -3.43
C ASP A 69 6.71 -1.90 -4.25
N LEU A 70 5.64 -1.24 -4.70
CA LEU A 70 4.62 -1.86 -5.54
C LEU A 70 5.19 -2.37 -6.87
N ARG A 71 6.10 -1.61 -7.50
CA ARG A 71 6.80 -2.05 -8.71
C ARG A 71 7.69 -3.26 -8.44
N ARG A 72 8.48 -3.22 -7.39
CA ARG A 72 9.39 -4.31 -6.99
C ARG A 72 8.64 -5.59 -6.64
N TRP A 73 7.49 -5.48 -5.98
CA TRP A 73 6.65 -6.63 -5.63
C TRP A 73 5.77 -7.13 -6.78
N LYS A 74 5.74 -6.42 -7.91
CA LYS A 74 4.85 -6.67 -9.05
C LYS A 74 3.35 -6.52 -8.72
N ASP A 75 3.04 -5.76 -7.67
CA ASP A 75 1.67 -5.45 -7.26
C ASP A 75 1.14 -4.14 -7.89
N ALA A 76 1.99 -3.39 -8.63
CA ALA A 76 1.65 -2.07 -9.16
C ALA A 76 0.44 -2.09 -10.10
N SER A 77 0.35 -3.07 -11.00
CA SER A 77 -0.80 -3.19 -11.91
C SER A 77 -2.13 -3.38 -11.18
N LYS A 78 -2.12 -4.10 -10.06
CA LYS A 78 -3.30 -4.33 -9.23
C LYS A 78 -3.66 -3.13 -8.37
N GLU A 79 -2.66 -2.50 -7.76
CA GLU A 79 -2.89 -1.45 -6.75
C GLU A 79 -3.06 -0.06 -7.38
N LEU A 80 -2.24 0.28 -8.40
CA LEU A 80 -2.28 1.61 -9.03
C LEU A 80 -3.41 1.77 -10.07
N SER A 81 -4.06 0.69 -10.46
CA SER A 81 -5.24 0.74 -11.34
C SER A 81 -6.57 0.85 -10.57
N LYS A 82 -6.54 0.80 -9.24
CA LYS A 82 -7.74 0.96 -8.41
C LYS A 82 -8.23 2.39 -8.43
N SER A 83 -9.54 2.57 -8.47
CA SER A 83 -10.16 3.89 -8.29
C SER A 83 -9.79 4.48 -6.92
N ILE A 84 -9.41 5.74 -6.92
CA ILE A 84 -9.15 6.49 -5.69
C ILE A 84 -10.49 6.94 -5.13
N LYS A 85 -10.74 6.55 -3.88
CA LYS A 85 -11.95 6.88 -3.15
C LYS A 85 -11.63 7.81 -2.00
N GLY A 86 -12.57 8.65 -1.65
CA GLY A 86 -12.48 9.55 -0.51
C GLY A 86 -13.84 10.00 -0.06
N TRP A 87 -13.88 10.83 0.96
CA TRP A 87 -15.13 11.43 1.43
C TRP A 87 -15.64 12.46 0.44
N ASN A 88 -16.96 12.65 0.45
CA ASN A 88 -17.62 13.68 -0.35
C ASN A 88 -17.44 15.05 0.30
N VAL A 89 -16.31 15.70 0.03
CA VAL A 89 -15.97 17.02 0.61
C VAL A 89 -16.92 18.15 0.22
N GLN A 90 -17.84 17.90 -0.72
CA GLN A 90 -18.86 18.86 -1.14
C GLN A 90 -20.21 18.63 -0.39
N GLY A 91 -20.28 17.60 0.45
CA GLY A 91 -21.46 17.35 1.27
C GLY A 91 -21.63 18.43 2.34
N GLU A 92 -22.82 19.05 2.41
CA GLU A 92 -23.13 20.12 3.38
C GLU A 92 -23.54 19.58 4.76
N ILE A 93 -24.00 18.34 4.80
CA ILE A 93 -24.40 17.65 6.03
C ILE A 93 -23.47 16.49 6.35
N GLU A 94 -23.37 16.12 7.62
CA GLU A 94 -22.46 15.09 8.11
C GLU A 94 -22.62 13.76 7.37
N GLU A 95 -23.86 13.31 7.14
CA GLU A 95 -24.18 12.05 6.46
C GLU A 95 -23.69 12.03 5.00
N ASP A 96 -23.76 13.15 4.30
CA ASP A 96 -23.28 13.26 2.92
C ASP A 96 -21.78 13.46 2.86
N PHE A 97 -21.19 14.18 3.82
CA PHE A 97 -19.74 14.39 3.89
C PHE A 97 -18.97 13.07 4.07
N TYR A 98 -19.42 12.20 4.98
CA TYR A 98 -18.76 10.90 5.22
C TYR A 98 -19.10 9.83 4.20
N LYS A 99 -19.89 10.13 3.18
CA LYS A 99 -20.20 9.22 2.09
C LYS A 99 -18.96 9.00 1.21
N VAL A 100 -18.57 7.74 1.06
CA VAL A 100 -17.43 7.38 0.23
C VAL A 100 -17.77 7.50 -1.25
N THR A 101 -17.08 8.38 -1.96
CA THR A 101 -17.24 8.62 -3.39
C THR A 101 -15.97 8.27 -4.16
N THR A 102 -16.09 8.02 -5.46
CA THR A 102 -14.92 7.87 -6.34
C THR A 102 -14.43 9.25 -6.75
N LEU A 103 -13.25 9.63 -6.28
CA LEU A 103 -12.64 10.93 -6.59
C LEU A 103 -11.96 10.92 -7.95
N PHE A 104 -11.29 9.82 -8.28
CA PHE A 104 -10.50 9.71 -9.49
C PHE A 104 -10.36 8.25 -9.94
N VAL A 105 -10.46 8.02 -11.24
CA VAL A 105 -10.17 6.72 -11.87
C VAL A 105 -8.83 6.84 -12.58
N PRO A 106 -7.75 6.23 -12.06
CA PRO A 106 -6.44 6.34 -12.65
C PRO A 106 -6.36 5.58 -13.98
N ARG A 107 -5.40 5.95 -14.81
CA ARG A 107 -5.03 5.17 -15.99
C ARG A 107 -4.57 3.77 -15.55
N ALA A 108 -4.96 2.75 -16.28
CA ALA A 108 -4.52 1.38 -16.02
C ALA A 108 -2.99 1.28 -16.09
N PHE A 109 -2.38 0.72 -15.04
CA PHE A 109 -0.96 0.42 -15.00
C PHE A 109 -0.70 -0.92 -15.71
N THR A 110 0.05 -0.89 -16.80
CA THR A 110 0.30 -2.04 -17.67
C THR A 110 1.72 -2.57 -17.52
N THR A 111 2.03 -3.67 -18.21
CA THR A 111 3.36 -4.29 -18.15
C THR A 111 4.49 -3.34 -18.60
N LYS A 112 4.24 -2.50 -19.59
CA LYS A 112 5.22 -1.51 -20.05
C LYS A 112 5.59 -0.49 -18.98
N ASP A 113 4.65 -0.14 -18.09
CA ASP A 113 4.84 0.87 -17.05
C ASP A 113 5.81 0.42 -15.94
N TYR A 114 6.20 -0.86 -15.90
CA TYR A 114 7.30 -1.34 -15.07
C TYR A 114 8.69 -0.94 -15.62
N LEU A 115 8.78 -0.57 -16.88
CA LEU A 115 10.00 -0.22 -17.58
C LEU A 115 9.98 1.27 -17.94
N TRP A 116 11.15 1.87 -18.02
CA TRP A 116 11.27 3.25 -18.48
C TRP A 116 11.55 3.29 -19.98
N PRO A 117 10.89 4.19 -20.74
CA PRO A 117 11.22 4.38 -22.13
C PRO A 117 12.59 5.04 -22.30
N ILE A 118 13.29 4.70 -23.36
CA ILE A 118 14.46 5.43 -23.82
C ILE A 118 13.96 6.72 -24.47
N LYS A 119 14.64 7.84 -24.22
CA LYS A 119 14.25 9.12 -24.81
C LYS A 119 14.33 9.03 -26.34
N LYS A 120 13.34 9.59 -27.03
CA LYS A 120 13.29 9.59 -28.49
C LYS A 120 14.54 10.21 -29.11
N GLN A 121 15.11 11.24 -28.50
CA GLN A 121 16.32 11.90 -28.93
C GLN A 121 17.52 10.94 -28.92
N ASP A 122 17.68 10.12 -27.87
CA ASP A 122 18.78 9.18 -27.75
C ASP A 122 18.69 8.08 -28.82
N LEU A 123 17.47 7.62 -29.13
CA LEU A 123 17.22 6.67 -30.23
C LEU A 123 17.54 7.25 -31.63
N GLN A 124 17.45 8.58 -31.79
CA GLN A 124 17.79 9.24 -33.05
C GLN A 124 19.31 9.43 -33.22
N VAL A 125 20.03 9.56 -32.11
CA VAL A 125 21.49 9.72 -32.11
C VAL A 125 22.20 8.39 -32.30
N ASP A 126 21.72 7.33 -31.64
CA ASP A 126 22.29 5.99 -31.76
C ASP A 126 21.26 5.00 -32.34
N ASN A 127 21.41 4.68 -33.61
CA ASN A 127 20.54 3.75 -34.35
C ASN A 127 20.64 2.30 -33.94
N LYS A 128 21.58 1.94 -33.05
CA LYS A 128 21.69 0.61 -32.46
C LYS A 128 20.80 0.43 -31.23
N LEU A 129 20.29 1.51 -30.65
CA LEU A 129 19.38 1.46 -29.54
C LEU A 129 17.99 1.00 -30.01
N ILE A 130 17.44 0.05 -29.29
CA ILE A 130 16.07 -0.44 -29.49
C ILE A 130 15.21 0.04 -28.33
N GLN A 131 14.03 0.58 -28.64
CA GLN A 131 13.10 1.05 -27.62
C GLN A 131 12.71 -0.05 -26.65
N THR A 132 12.54 0.31 -25.41
CA THR A 132 12.06 -0.59 -24.36
C THR A 132 10.70 -1.18 -24.73
N TYR A 133 10.53 -2.47 -24.42
CA TYR A 133 9.30 -3.20 -24.77
C TYR A 133 8.01 -2.48 -24.37
N GLY A 134 7.12 -2.31 -25.33
CA GLY A 134 5.80 -1.70 -25.15
C GLY A 134 5.74 -0.16 -25.22
N TRP A 135 6.89 0.49 -25.50
CA TRP A 135 7.00 1.95 -25.69
C TRP A 135 7.24 2.33 -27.15
#